data_ccf53718ed5e240938b9c893fc9e4ec4
#
_entry.id   ccf53718ed5e240938b9c893fc9e4ec4
#
_cell.length_a   1.000
_cell.length_b   1.000
_cell.length_c   1.000
_cell.angle_alpha   90.00
_cell.angle_beta   90.00
_cell.angle_gamma   90.00
#
_symmetry.space_group_name_H-M   'P 1'
#
loop_
_entity.id
_entity.type
_entity.pdbx_description
1 polymer ?
#
loop_
_entity_poly.entity_id
_entity_poly.type
_entity_poly.pdbx_seq_one_letter_code
_entity_poly.pdbx_strand_id
1 'polypeptide(L)'
;MRKLMLGLVASTVLTSPAFAEALELEKDELTFGFIKLTDMAPLAVAYEQGYFLDEGLFVTLEAQANWKVLLDGVIGGQLDGAHRLAGPPLAATIGLGTEAHIITPFSMDLNGNGITVSNEVWDMMKPNIPTMDDGRPQHPISAEALAPVVEQYKSEGKPFNMGMVFPVSTHNYELRYWLAAGGLHPGYYSPENVTGQIGADVFLSVTPPPQMPATLEAGTINGYCVGEPWNQQAVFKGIGVPVVTDYELWKNNPEKVVGITAELAEEYPNTTRAVTKALIRAAIWLDENDNANRPEAVEILS
;
A
#
# COMPACT_ATOMS: atom_id res chain seq x y z
N MET A 1 -25.44 80.44 -11.08
CA MET A 1 -25.04 79.09 -11.53
C MET A 1 -24.15 78.45 -10.46
N ARG A 2 -24.72 77.58 -9.59
CA ARG A 2 -24.01 76.87 -8.52
C ARG A 2 -23.57 75.56 -9.08
N LYS A 3 -22.28 75.28 -9.14
CA LYS A 3 -21.74 73.95 -9.49
C LYS A 3 -21.70 73.06 -8.22
N LEU A 4 -22.49 72.02 -8.21
CA LEU A 4 -22.35 70.93 -7.25
C LEU A 4 -21.15 70.07 -7.63
N MET A 5 -20.15 69.91 -6.74
CA MET A 5 -19.12 68.91 -6.83
C MET A 5 -19.63 67.70 -6.07
N LEU A 6 -19.85 66.53 -6.76
CA LEU A 6 -20.05 65.24 -6.18
C LEU A 6 -18.68 64.66 -5.84
N GLY A 7 -18.39 64.55 -4.55
CA GLY A 7 -17.22 63.79 -4.07
C GLY A 7 -17.50 62.27 -4.10
N LEU A 8 -16.72 61.54 -4.89
CA LEU A 8 -16.74 60.06 -4.93
C LEU A 8 -15.88 59.54 -3.76
N VAL A 9 -16.53 59.01 -2.74
CA VAL A 9 -15.86 58.31 -1.64
C VAL A 9 -15.59 56.88 -2.11
N ALA A 10 -14.36 56.59 -2.48
CA ALA A 10 -13.91 55.22 -2.74
C ALA A 10 -13.69 54.48 -1.42
N SER A 11 -14.61 53.59 -1.05
CA SER A 11 -14.44 52.68 0.07
C SER A 11 -13.49 51.55 -0.35
N THR A 12 -12.24 51.62 0.07
CA THR A 12 -11.31 50.48 -0.01
C THR A 12 -11.73 49.42 1.00
N VAL A 13 -12.34 48.34 0.51
CA VAL A 13 -12.54 47.13 1.30
C VAL A 13 -11.16 46.48 1.47
N LEU A 14 -10.57 46.62 2.65
CA LEU A 14 -9.41 45.85 3.08
C LEU A 14 -9.90 44.41 3.31
N THR A 15 -9.71 43.55 2.32
CA THR A 15 -9.82 42.11 2.52
C THR A 15 -8.59 41.65 3.33
N SER A 16 -8.74 41.53 4.64
CA SER A 16 -7.75 40.84 5.45
C SER A 16 -7.65 39.40 4.92
N PRO A 17 -6.45 38.85 4.69
CA PRO A 17 -6.34 37.44 4.44
C PRO A 17 -6.93 36.71 5.67
N ALA A 18 -7.93 35.89 5.44
CA ALA A 18 -8.41 35.00 6.47
C ALA A 18 -7.27 33.97 6.73
N PHE A 19 -6.45 34.24 7.75
CA PHE A 19 -5.61 33.19 8.31
C PHE A 19 -6.57 32.12 8.84
N ALA A 20 -6.48 30.89 8.33
CA ALA A 20 -7.18 29.79 8.94
C ALA A 20 -6.76 29.74 10.40
N GLU A 21 -7.73 29.83 11.32
CA GLU A 21 -7.47 29.75 12.74
C GLU A 21 -6.76 28.41 13.03
N ALA A 22 -5.64 28.47 13.74
CA ALA A 22 -4.90 27.27 14.12
C ALA A 22 -5.84 26.38 14.96
N LEU A 23 -5.86 25.09 14.66
CA LEU A 23 -6.67 24.13 15.42
C LEU A 23 -6.12 24.01 16.85
N GLU A 24 -6.98 24.09 17.86
CA GLU A 24 -6.60 23.68 19.22
C GLU A 24 -6.54 22.15 19.24
N LEU A 25 -5.33 21.60 19.27
CA LEU A 25 -5.12 20.14 19.26
C LEU A 25 -5.43 19.57 20.65
N GLU A 26 -6.14 18.46 20.68
CA GLU A 26 -6.42 17.72 21.90
C GLU A 26 -5.21 16.87 22.33
N LYS A 27 -4.42 16.42 21.32
CA LYS A 27 -3.19 15.65 21.47
C LYS A 27 -2.22 16.07 20.37
N ASP A 28 -1.00 16.45 20.72
CA ASP A 28 0.03 16.94 19.80
C ASP A 28 1.18 15.96 19.57
N GLU A 29 1.42 15.02 20.49
CA GLU A 29 2.42 13.96 20.36
C GLU A 29 1.76 12.67 19.83
N LEU A 30 2.22 12.18 18.67
CA LEU A 30 1.66 11.00 18.01
C LEU A 30 2.76 10.05 17.56
N THR A 31 2.46 8.74 17.62
CA THR A 31 3.31 7.69 17.07
C THR A 31 2.59 6.94 15.96
N PHE A 32 3.17 6.98 14.74
CA PHE A 32 2.65 6.24 13.59
C PHE A 32 3.56 5.07 13.24
N GLY A 33 2.95 3.88 13.11
CA GLY A 33 3.64 2.70 12.64
C GLY A 33 3.67 2.61 11.11
N PHE A 34 4.73 1.98 10.56
CA PHE A 34 4.82 1.71 9.13
C PHE A 34 5.54 0.41 8.81
N ILE A 35 5.32 -0.14 7.62
CA ILE A 35 6.12 -1.20 7.01
C ILE A 35 7.05 -0.55 5.97
N LYS A 36 8.29 -1.06 5.86
CA LYS A 36 9.29 -0.55 4.89
C LYS A 36 8.87 -0.85 3.46
N LEU A 37 8.12 0.08 2.89
CA LEU A 37 7.58 0.08 1.53
C LEU A 37 7.61 1.51 0.99
N THR A 38 7.67 1.69 -0.31
CA THR A 38 7.68 3.03 -0.93
C THR A 38 6.36 3.77 -0.76
N ASP A 39 5.28 3.04 -0.57
CA ASP A 39 3.92 3.58 -0.39
C ASP A 39 3.68 4.24 0.99
N MET A 40 4.66 4.17 1.91
CA MET A 40 4.66 4.99 3.12
C MET A 40 5.11 6.44 2.88
N ALA A 41 5.45 6.80 1.63
CA ALA A 41 5.98 8.10 1.25
C ALA A 41 5.18 9.31 1.78
N PRO A 42 3.84 9.34 1.78
CA PRO A 42 3.10 10.48 2.34
C PRO A 42 3.41 10.74 3.81
N LEU A 43 3.62 9.68 4.62
CA LEU A 43 4.02 9.82 6.03
C LEU A 43 5.45 10.36 6.16
N ALA A 44 6.39 9.78 5.41
CA ALA A 44 7.79 10.19 5.45
C ALA A 44 7.97 11.64 4.97
N VAL A 45 7.32 12.01 3.87
CA VAL A 45 7.36 13.38 3.34
C VAL A 45 6.70 14.37 4.31
N ALA A 46 5.56 14.02 4.92
CA ALA A 46 4.92 14.91 5.91
C ALA A 46 5.83 15.13 7.12
N TYR A 47 6.62 14.14 7.49
CA TYR A 47 7.59 14.22 8.58
C TYR A 47 8.82 15.07 8.17
N GLU A 48 9.51 14.74 7.09
CA GLU A 48 10.76 15.36 6.66
C GLU A 48 10.57 16.79 6.14
N GLN A 49 9.44 17.09 5.46
CA GLN A 49 9.11 18.42 5.01
C GLN A 49 8.50 19.31 6.12
N GLY A 50 8.37 18.78 7.33
CA GLY A 50 7.85 19.54 8.48
C GLY A 50 6.35 19.81 8.43
N TYR A 51 5.57 19.13 7.58
CA TYR A 51 4.13 19.41 7.46
C TYR A 51 3.35 19.04 8.72
N PHE A 52 3.81 18.05 9.49
CA PHE A 52 3.25 17.76 10.81
C PHE A 52 3.53 18.89 11.80
N LEU A 53 4.76 19.42 11.81
CA LEU A 53 5.15 20.52 12.70
C LEU A 53 4.37 21.81 12.37
N ASP A 54 4.11 22.08 11.08
CA ASP A 54 3.32 23.23 10.64
C ASP A 54 1.86 23.17 11.17
N GLU A 55 1.34 21.98 11.40
CA GLU A 55 0.02 21.75 12.01
C GLU A 55 0.09 21.61 13.55
N GLY A 56 1.27 21.81 14.16
CA GLY A 56 1.48 21.73 15.60
C GLY A 56 1.64 20.29 16.15
N LEU A 57 1.93 19.31 15.28
CA LEU A 57 2.05 17.90 15.66
C LEU A 57 3.51 17.47 15.80
N PHE A 58 3.83 16.75 16.85
CA PHE A 58 5.12 16.09 17.09
C PHE A 58 4.96 14.59 16.81
N VAL A 59 5.32 14.18 15.60
CA VAL A 59 5.12 12.82 15.11
C VAL A 59 6.39 12.00 15.24
N THR A 60 6.26 10.76 15.73
CA THR A 60 7.30 9.72 15.68
C THR A 60 6.86 8.66 14.68
N LEU A 61 7.78 8.25 13.80
CA LEU A 61 7.54 7.16 12.83
C LEU A 61 8.29 5.90 13.28
N GLU A 62 7.57 4.79 13.47
CA GLU A 62 8.13 3.52 13.94
C GLU A 62 7.96 2.40 12.91
N ALA A 63 9.09 1.84 12.43
CA ALA A 63 9.07 0.68 11.56
C ALA A 63 8.60 -0.58 12.31
N GLN A 64 7.62 -1.28 11.75
CA GLN A 64 7.05 -2.49 12.32
C GLN A 64 7.47 -3.74 11.53
N ALA A 65 7.53 -4.89 12.19
CA ALA A 65 8.04 -6.12 11.61
C ALA A 65 7.10 -6.74 10.55
N ASN A 66 5.79 -6.60 10.72
CA ASN A 66 4.77 -7.14 9.85
C ASN A 66 3.39 -6.49 10.09
N TRP A 67 2.44 -6.79 9.21
CA TRP A 67 1.10 -6.21 9.24
C TRP A 67 0.27 -6.56 10.47
N LYS A 68 0.53 -7.75 11.09
CA LYS A 68 -0.18 -8.14 12.31
C LYS A 68 0.29 -7.32 13.51
N VAL A 69 1.59 -7.19 13.70
CA VAL A 69 2.18 -6.38 14.78
C VAL A 69 1.70 -4.93 14.67
N LEU A 70 1.67 -4.39 13.46
CA LEU A 70 1.18 -3.04 13.18
C LEU A 70 -0.32 -2.89 13.51
N LEU A 71 -1.15 -3.89 13.17
CA LEU A 71 -2.57 -3.90 13.50
C LEU A 71 -2.78 -3.92 15.03
N ASP A 72 -2.11 -4.87 15.68
CA ASP A 72 -2.22 -5.04 17.13
C ASP A 72 -1.74 -3.77 17.89
N GLY A 73 -0.69 -3.10 17.36
CA GLY A 73 -0.17 -1.85 17.92
C GLY A 73 -1.19 -0.70 17.90
N VAL A 74 -1.93 -0.56 16.79
CA VAL A 74 -3.01 0.45 16.69
C VAL A 74 -4.19 0.10 17.59
N ILE A 75 -4.65 -1.16 17.56
CA ILE A 75 -5.78 -1.60 18.39
C ILE A 75 -5.44 -1.51 19.89
N GLY A 76 -4.21 -1.84 20.25
CA GLY A 76 -3.73 -1.82 21.64
C GLY A 76 -3.29 -0.43 22.15
N GLY A 77 -3.34 0.61 21.29
CA GLY A 77 -2.99 1.98 21.67
C GLY A 77 -1.49 2.24 21.84
N GLN A 78 -0.61 1.32 21.41
CA GLN A 78 0.85 1.57 21.34
C GLN A 78 1.21 2.48 20.17
N LEU A 79 0.39 2.49 19.13
CA LEU A 79 0.47 3.36 17.96
C LEU A 79 -0.83 4.16 17.87
N ASP A 80 -0.74 5.46 17.65
CA ASP A 80 -1.90 6.32 17.42
C ASP A 80 -2.53 6.07 16.05
N GLY A 81 -1.72 5.64 15.11
CA GLY A 81 -2.17 5.28 13.77
C GLY A 81 -1.08 4.56 13.00
N ALA A 82 -1.38 4.19 11.78
CA ALA A 82 -0.42 3.47 10.97
C ALA A 82 -0.68 3.59 9.47
N HIS A 83 0.41 3.51 8.69
CA HIS A 83 0.42 3.10 7.30
C HIS A 83 -0.09 1.66 7.19
N ARG A 84 -1.19 1.44 6.47
CA ARG A 84 -1.88 0.15 6.49
C ARG A 84 -2.38 -0.28 5.12
N LEU A 85 -2.52 -1.60 4.97
CA LEU A 85 -3.32 -2.19 3.90
C LEU A 85 -4.78 -1.73 4.02
N ALA A 86 -5.46 -1.49 2.90
CA ALA A 86 -6.85 -1.05 2.88
C ALA A 86 -7.85 -2.12 3.39
N GLY A 87 -7.56 -3.41 3.19
CA GLY A 87 -8.46 -4.51 3.56
C GLY A 87 -8.63 -4.76 5.06
N PRO A 88 -7.53 -4.82 5.88
CA PRO A 88 -7.63 -5.14 7.30
C PRO A 88 -8.51 -4.21 8.15
N PRO A 89 -8.58 -2.88 7.94
CA PRO A 89 -9.55 -2.02 8.62
C PRO A 89 -10.99 -2.47 8.42
N LEU A 90 -11.37 -2.78 7.18
CA LEU A 90 -12.71 -3.29 6.86
C LEU A 90 -12.97 -4.63 7.52
N ALA A 91 -12.00 -5.55 7.46
CA ALA A 91 -12.08 -6.86 8.10
C ALA A 91 -12.27 -6.75 9.61
N ALA A 92 -11.48 -5.89 10.28
CA ALA A 92 -11.58 -5.66 11.71
C ALA A 92 -12.97 -5.09 12.10
N THR A 93 -13.49 -4.13 11.34
CA THR A 93 -14.78 -3.49 11.59
C THR A 93 -15.96 -4.48 11.47
N ILE A 94 -15.87 -5.48 10.59
CA ILE A 94 -16.91 -6.52 10.45
C ILE A 94 -16.64 -7.78 11.31
N GLY A 95 -15.63 -7.74 12.18
CA GLY A 95 -15.29 -8.85 13.09
C GLY A 95 -14.60 -10.04 12.41
N LEU A 96 -13.99 -9.85 11.24
CA LEU A 96 -13.20 -10.88 10.57
C LEU A 96 -11.77 -10.90 11.13
N GLY A 97 -11.49 -11.85 12.01
CA GLY A 97 -10.24 -11.92 12.78
C GLY A 97 -10.36 -11.15 14.10
N THR A 98 -9.55 -10.12 14.31
CA THR A 98 -9.65 -9.24 15.48
C THR A 98 -10.74 -8.20 15.24
N GLU A 99 -11.76 -8.14 16.11
CA GLU A 99 -12.79 -7.12 16.04
C GLU A 99 -12.28 -5.79 16.60
N ALA A 100 -12.33 -4.75 15.79
CA ALA A 100 -12.00 -3.38 16.20
C ALA A 100 -12.58 -2.38 15.20
N HIS A 101 -13.03 -1.23 15.70
CA HIS A 101 -13.54 -0.16 14.85
C HIS A 101 -12.39 0.71 14.35
N ILE A 102 -11.87 0.39 13.18
CA ILE A 102 -10.78 1.12 12.52
C ILE A 102 -11.35 1.96 11.39
N ILE A 103 -11.04 3.24 11.39
CA ILE A 103 -11.35 4.16 10.31
C ILE A 103 -10.12 4.52 9.48
N THR A 104 -10.34 5.01 8.27
CA THR A 104 -9.29 5.37 7.32
C THR A 104 -9.49 6.82 6.87
N PRO A 105 -8.95 7.81 7.60
CA PRO A 105 -9.15 9.22 7.27
C PRO A 105 -8.43 9.66 6.00
N PHE A 106 -7.47 8.87 5.51
CA PHE A 106 -6.68 9.19 4.32
C PHE A 106 -6.30 7.94 3.54
N SER A 107 -6.54 7.96 2.21
CA SER A 107 -6.00 6.98 1.26
C SER A 107 -4.64 7.48 0.79
N MET A 108 -3.61 6.67 0.98
CA MET A 108 -2.22 7.08 0.73
C MET A 108 -1.83 6.88 -0.73
N ASP A 109 -2.29 5.79 -1.32
CA ASP A 109 -2.01 5.45 -2.71
C ASP A 109 -3.10 4.59 -3.37
N LEU A 110 -2.94 4.41 -4.66
CA LEU A 110 -3.65 3.46 -5.49
C LEU A 110 -2.63 2.63 -6.25
N ASN A 111 -2.87 1.31 -6.35
CA ASN A 111 -1.96 0.37 -6.97
C ASN A 111 -0.62 0.25 -6.18
N GLY A 112 0.47 -0.12 -6.87
CA GLY A 112 1.82 -0.20 -6.28
C GLY A 112 2.28 -1.62 -5.97
N ASN A 113 1.41 -2.63 -6.18
CA ASN A 113 1.76 -4.04 -6.04
C ASN A 113 2.22 -4.66 -7.37
N GLY A 114 3.02 -5.69 -7.26
CA GLY A 114 3.40 -6.51 -8.40
C GLY A 114 3.52 -7.98 -8.02
N ILE A 115 3.29 -8.85 -8.99
CA ILE A 115 3.55 -10.28 -8.88
C ILE A 115 4.91 -10.55 -9.50
N THR A 116 5.83 -11.08 -8.71
CA THR A 116 7.18 -11.48 -9.10
C THR A 116 7.33 -12.98 -8.98
N VAL A 117 7.95 -13.62 -9.96
CA VAL A 117 8.34 -15.04 -9.92
C VAL A 117 9.86 -15.18 -9.90
N SER A 118 10.37 -16.32 -9.44
CA SER A 118 11.81 -16.61 -9.50
C SER A 118 12.29 -16.70 -10.96
N ASN A 119 13.59 -16.51 -11.19
CA ASN A 119 14.17 -16.68 -12.53
C ASN A 119 13.92 -18.10 -13.08
N GLU A 120 14.02 -19.13 -12.25
CA GLU A 120 13.70 -20.50 -12.64
C GLU A 120 12.27 -20.61 -13.17
N VAL A 121 11.29 -20.10 -12.43
CA VAL A 121 9.88 -20.10 -12.86
C VAL A 121 9.70 -19.27 -14.12
N TRP A 122 10.35 -18.10 -14.20
CA TRP A 122 10.30 -17.25 -15.39
C TRP A 122 10.78 -17.97 -16.65
N ASP A 123 11.93 -18.65 -16.56
CA ASP A 123 12.50 -19.38 -17.71
C ASP A 123 11.57 -20.49 -18.18
N MET A 124 10.86 -21.14 -17.26
CA MET A 124 9.86 -22.16 -17.58
C MET A 124 8.54 -21.56 -18.14
N MET A 125 8.13 -20.38 -17.67
CA MET A 125 6.92 -19.69 -18.13
C MET A 125 7.11 -19.05 -19.52
N LYS A 126 8.28 -18.46 -19.76
CA LYS A 126 8.57 -17.61 -20.91
C LYS A 126 8.17 -18.21 -22.26
N PRO A 127 8.39 -19.53 -22.53
CA PRO A 127 7.96 -20.14 -23.81
C PRO A 127 6.44 -20.13 -24.03
N ASN A 128 5.65 -19.97 -22.97
CA ASN A 128 4.18 -19.98 -23.02
C ASN A 128 3.58 -18.57 -23.05
N ILE A 129 4.41 -17.52 -23.05
CA ILE A 129 3.96 -16.13 -23.03
C ILE A 129 3.91 -15.60 -24.46
N PRO A 130 2.76 -15.06 -24.93
CA PRO A 130 2.70 -14.36 -26.22
C PRO A 130 3.72 -13.21 -26.28
N THR A 131 4.33 -13.02 -27.42
CA THR A 131 5.30 -11.94 -27.65
C THR A 131 4.77 -10.90 -28.61
N MET A 132 5.19 -9.65 -28.39
CA MET A 132 4.96 -8.56 -29.34
C MET A 132 5.90 -8.70 -30.55
N ASP A 133 5.69 -7.90 -31.60
CA ASP A 133 6.51 -7.92 -32.84
C ASP A 133 8.00 -7.63 -32.56
N ASP A 134 8.33 -6.92 -31.51
CA ASP A 134 9.69 -6.61 -31.08
C ASP A 134 10.32 -7.69 -30.18
N GLY A 135 9.62 -8.80 -29.95
CA GLY A 135 10.08 -9.94 -29.15
C GLY A 135 9.91 -9.78 -27.63
N ARG A 136 9.36 -8.66 -27.15
CA ARG A 136 9.04 -8.49 -25.72
C ARG A 136 7.78 -9.30 -25.35
N PRO A 137 7.69 -9.75 -24.09
CA PRO A 137 6.45 -10.36 -23.59
C PRO A 137 5.25 -9.43 -23.76
N GLN A 138 4.12 -9.99 -24.15
CA GLN A 138 2.86 -9.24 -24.22
C GLN A 138 2.29 -9.11 -22.81
N HIS A 139 2.02 -7.89 -22.37
CA HIS A 139 1.37 -7.59 -21.10
C HIS A 139 -0.13 -7.30 -21.26
N PRO A 140 -0.95 -7.59 -20.21
CA PRO A 140 -0.59 -8.28 -18.97
C PRO A 140 -0.26 -9.77 -19.20
N ILE A 141 0.75 -10.28 -18.47
CA ILE A 141 1.11 -11.70 -18.55
C ILE A 141 0.07 -12.53 -17.79
N SER A 142 -0.61 -13.43 -18.51
CA SER A 142 -1.60 -14.34 -17.92
C SER A 142 -0.94 -15.45 -17.10
N ALA A 143 -1.58 -15.86 -16.01
CA ALA A 143 -1.18 -17.06 -15.25
C ALA A 143 -1.39 -18.36 -16.03
N GLU A 144 -2.03 -18.34 -17.20
CA GLU A 144 -2.05 -19.49 -18.14
C GLU A 144 -0.62 -19.95 -18.48
N ALA A 145 0.32 -18.99 -18.58
CA ALA A 145 1.72 -19.32 -18.83
C ALA A 145 2.41 -20.03 -17.64
N LEU A 146 1.89 -19.85 -16.43
CA LEU A 146 2.36 -20.51 -15.21
C LEU A 146 1.77 -21.92 -15.05
N ALA A 147 0.60 -22.21 -15.61
CA ALA A 147 -0.09 -23.48 -15.40
C ALA A 147 0.76 -24.72 -15.76
N PRO A 148 1.48 -24.77 -16.89
CA PRO A 148 2.38 -25.91 -17.19
C PRO A 148 3.52 -26.08 -16.17
N VAL A 149 4.00 -24.99 -15.59
CA VAL A 149 5.07 -25.01 -14.57
C VAL A 149 4.55 -25.62 -13.26
N VAL A 150 3.35 -25.21 -12.82
CA VAL A 150 2.70 -25.74 -11.64
C VAL A 150 2.43 -27.25 -11.80
N GLU A 151 1.96 -27.67 -12.98
CA GLU A 151 1.71 -29.10 -13.25
C GLU A 151 3.02 -29.92 -13.25
N GLN A 152 4.11 -29.36 -13.74
CA GLN A 152 5.43 -29.99 -13.66
C GLN A 152 5.85 -30.18 -12.19
N TYR A 153 5.76 -29.16 -11.35
CA TYR A 153 6.06 -29.27 -9.91
C TYR A 153 5.21 -30.35 -9.26
N LYS A 154 3.92 -30.37 -9.56
CA LYS A 154 2.99 -31.38 -9.06
C LYS A 154 3.36 -32.81 -9.51
N SER A 155 3.77 -32.97 -10.76
CA SER A 155 4.21 -34.28 -11.29
C SER A 155 5.49 -34.78 -10.62
N GLU A 156 6.34 -33.86 -10.16
CA GLU A 156 7.55 -34.14 -9.40
C GLU A 156 7.29 -34.32 -7.87
N GLY A 157 6.03 -34.20 -7.43
CA GLY A 157 5.65 -34.29 -6.02
C GLY A 157 6.11 -33.08 -5.19
N LYS A 158 6.38 -31.95 -5.83
CA LYS A 158 6.82 -30.71 -5.20
C LYS A 158 5.64 -29.72 -5.08
N PRO A 159 5.47 -29.05 -3.93
CA PRO A 159 4.50 -27.98 -3.82
C PRO A 159 4.97 -26.73 -4.60
N PHE A 160 4.03 -25.99 -5.18
CA PHE A 160 4.29 -24.66 -5.73
C PHE A 160 3.78 -23.63 -4.72
N ASN A 161 4.70 -22.83 -4.16
CA ASN A 161 4.41 -21.89 -3.09
C ASN A 161 4.56 -20.44 -3.58
N MET A 162 3.61 -19.58 -3.21
CA MET A 162 3.75 -18.13 -3.43
C MET A 162 3.50 -17.35 -2.14
N GLY A 163 4.23 -16.25 -2.00
CA GLY A 163 4.12 -15.35 -0.86
C GLY A 163 3.02 -14.31 -1.06
N MET A 164 2.27 -14.02 -0.02
CA MET A 164 1.39 -12.86 0.07
C MET A 164 1.56 -12.20 1.44
N VAL A 165 1.17 -10.93 1.61
CA VAL A 165 1.54 -10.16 2.78
C VAL A 165 0.56 -10.31 3.95
N PHE A 166 -0.73 -10.53 3.65
CA PHE A 166 -1.76 -10.73 4.67
C PHE A 166 -3.04 -11.35 4.05
N PRO A 167 -3.80 -12.21 4.78
CA PRO A 167 -4.96 -12.92 4.21
C PRO A 167 -6.07 -12.02 3.67
N VAL A 168 -6.32 -10.86 4.27
CA VAL A 168 -7.33 -9.89 3.84
C VAL A 168 -6.72 -8.68 3.15
N SER A 169 -5.64 -8.87 2.39
CA SER A 169 -4.97 -7.84 1.60
C SER A 169 -5.36 -7.91 0.12
N THR A 170 -5.26 -6.77 -0.57
CA THR A 170 -5.33 -6.68 -2.03
C THR A 170 -4.34 -7.64 -2.67
N HIS A 171 -3.10 -7.71 -2.20
CA HIS A 171 -2.07 -8.67 -2.64
C HIS A 171 -2.56 -10.13 -2.69
N ASN A 172 -3.27 -10.58 -1.64
CA ASN A 172 -3.81 -11.94 -1.61
C ASN A 172 -4.96 -12.11 -2.62
N TYR A 173 -5.82 -11.10 -2.75
CA TYR A 173 -6.94 -11.15 -3.69
C TYR A 173 -6.48 -11.05 -5.14
N GLU A 174 -5.53 -10.19 -5.45
CA GLU A 174 -4.91 -10.03 -6.76
C GLU A 174 -4.19 -11.30 -7.20
N LEU A 175 -3.38 -11.87 -6.32
CA LEU A 175 -2.67 -13.12 -6.58
C LEU A 175 -3.66 -14.28 -6.84
N ARG A 176 -4.71 -14.40 -6.03
CA ARG A 176 -5.77 -15.40 -6.23
C ARG A 176 -6.55 -15.18 -7.52
N TYR A 177 -6.87 -13.91 -7.83
CA TYR A 177 -7.56 -13.56 -9.06
C TYR A 177 -6.72 -13.91 -10.29
N TRP A 178 -5.44 -13.52 -10.30
CA TRP A 178 -4.50 -13.82 -11.38
C TRP A 178 -4.35 -15.32 -11.62
N LEU A 179 -4.14 -16.10 -10.54
CA LEU A 179 -4.02 -17.56 -10.61
C LEU A 179 -5.31 -18.20 -11.16
N ALA A 180 -6.46 -17.82 -10.60
CA ALA A 180 -7.76 -18.37 -11.03
C ALA A 180 -8.08 -18.03 -12.48
N ALA A 181 -7.78 -16.81 -12.94
CA ALA A 181 -7.95 -16.40 -14.33
C ALA A 181 -7.08 -17.25 -15.30
N GLY A 182 -5.93 -17.72 -14.85
CA GLY A 182 -5.06 -18.65 -15.59
C GLY A 182 -5.40 -20.13 -15.42
N GLY A 183 -6.53 -20.45 -14.78
CA GLY A 183 -6.99 -21.84 -14.59
C GLY A 183 -6.32 -22.58 -13.45
N LEU A 184 -5.55 -21.88 -12.58
CA LEU A 184 -4.91 -22.45 -11.41
C LEU A 184 -5.79 -22.21 -10.18
N HIS A 185 -6.04 -23.27 -9.41
CA HIS A 185 -6.85 -23.14 -8.18
C HIS A 185 -6.02 -22.54 -7.04
N PRO A 186 -6.34 -21.32 -6.56
CA PRO A 186 -5.57 -20.67 -5.49
C PRO A 186 -5.92 -21.16 -4.08
N GLY A 187 -6.75 -22.19 -3.95
CA GLY A 187 -7.35 -22.64 -2.71
C GLY A 187 -8.59 -21.82 -2.30
N TYR A 188 -9.33 -22.31 -1.34
CA TYR A 188 -10.47 -21.59 -0.73
C TYR A 188 -10.46 -21.71 0.79
N TYR A 189 -11.20 -20.81 1.43
CA TYR A 189 -11.43 -20.83 2.88
C TYR A 189 -12.72 -21.56 3.20
N SER A 190 -12.78 -22.24 4.34
CA SER A 190 -14.02 -22.74 4.92
C SER A 190 -14.08 -22.40 6.41
N PRO A 191 -15.26 -22.50 7.06
CA PRO A 191 -15.36 -22.29 8.50
C PRO A 191 -14.43 -23.21 9.32
N GLU A 192 -14.19 -24.41 8.83
CA GLU A 192 -13.34 -25.44 9.47
C GLU A 192 -11.86 -25.29 9.10
N ASN A 193 -11.55 -24.61 8.01
CA ASN A 193 -10.19 -24.42 7.53
C ASN A 193 -9.97 -23.02 6.94
N VAL A 194 -9.43 -22.16 7.77
CA VAL A 194 -9.13 -20.76 7.46
C VAL A 194 -7.76 -20.52 6.85
N THR A 195 -7.06 -21.58 6.39
CA THR A 195 -5.73 -21.43 5.76
C THR A 195 -5.81 -20.91 4.33
N GLY A 196 -6.97 -21.02 3.68
CA GLY A 196 -7.17 -20.65 2.29
C GLY A 196 -6.45 -21.57 1.29
N GLN A 197 -6.10 -22.80 1.71
CA GLN A 197 -5.31 -23.73 0.89
C GLN A 197 -6.12 -24.95 0.41
N ILE A 198 -7.41 -25.04 0.74
CA ILE A 198 -8.24 -26.19 0.37
C ILE A 198 -8.33 -26.29 -1.16
N GLY A 199 -7.93 -27.43 -1.71
CA GLY A 199 -7.95 -27.72 -3.16
C GLY A 199 -6.96 -26.89 -3.98
N ALA A 200 -5.97 -26.26 -3.35
CA ALA A 200 -5.01 -25.41 -4.02
C ALA A 200 -4.07 -26.16 -4.96
N ASP A 201 -3.87 -25.66 -6.18
CA ASP A 201 -2.75 -25.99 -7.06
C ASP A 201 -1.51 -25.16 -6.68
N VAL A 202 -1.73 -23.94 -6.19
CA VAL A 202 -0.70 -23.01 -5.70
C VAL A 202 -0.98 -22.67 -4.24
N PHE A 203 -0.01 -22.95 -3.36
CA PHE A 203 -0.12 -22.66 -1.93
C PHE A 203 0.33 -21.23 -1.61
N LEU A 204 -0.54 -20.47 -0.96
CA LEU A 204 -0.26 -19.09 -0.59
C LEU A 204 0.11 -19.02 0.89
N SER A 205 1.24 -18.35 1.20
CA SER A 205 1.74 -18.18 2.57
C SER A 205 2.00 -16.71 2.91
N VAL A 206 1.75 -16.36 4.17
CA VAL A 206 2.07 -15.01 4.66
C VAL A 206 3.57 -14.85 4.78
N THR A 207 4.11 -13.89 4.06
CA THR A 207 5.53 -13.51 4.11
C THR A 207 5.62 -11.99 4.28
N PRO A 208 6.34 -11.49 5.31
CA PRO A 208 6.55 -10.05 5.48
C PRO A 208 7.24 -9.43 4.26
N PRO A 209 6.83 -8.22 3.80
CA PRO A 209 7.39 -7.59 2.61
C PRO A 209 8.92 -7.57 2.54
N PRO A 210 9.67 -7.17 3.59
CA PRO A 210 11.12 -7.14 3.54
C PRO A 210 11.79 -8.53 3.43
N GLN A 211 11.05 -9.61 3.70
CA GLN A 211 11.56 -10.98 3.63
C GLN A 211 11.30 -11.65 2.27
N MET A 212 10.42 -11.07 1.44
CA MET A 212 10.02 -11.65 0.14
C MET A 212 11.21 -12.00 -0.76
N PRO A 213 12.17 -11.07 -1.05
CA PRO A 213 13.30 -11.39 -1.91
C PRO A 213 14.19 -12.50 -1.36
N ALA A 214 14.48 -12.47 -0.05
CA ALA A 214 15.31 -13.50 0.58
C ALA A 214 14.64 -14.89 0.58
N THR A 215 13.31 -14.94 0.77
CA THR A 215 12.53 -16.17 0.75
C THR A 215 12.43 -16.75 -0.67
N LEU A 216 12.36 -15.88 -1.70
CA LEU A 216 12.43 -16.26 -3.10
C LEU A 216 13.82 -16.82 -3.46
N GLU A 217 14.89 -16.12 -3.07
CA GLU A 217 16.28 -16.52 -3.30
C GLU A 217 16.60 -17.88 -2.65
N ALA A 218 16.05 -18.14 -1.47
CA ALA A 218 16.18 -19.41 -0.76
C ALA A 218 15.33 -20.56 -1.38
N GLY A 219 14.47 -20.28 -2.37
CA GLY A 219 13.59 -21.26 -2.99
C GLY A 219 12.46 -21.76 -2.08
N THR A 220 12.17 -21.06 -0.97
CA THR A 220 11.06 -21.40 -0.07
C THR A 220 9.72 -21.04 -0.71
N ILE A 221 9.69 -19.95 -1.50
CA ILE A 221 8.57 -19.57 -2.36
C ILE A 221 9.06 -19.46 -3.81
N ASN A 222 8.16 -19.72 -4.75
CA ASN A 222 8.43 -19.70 -6.20
C ASN A 222 8.07 -18.34 -6.83
N GLY A 223 7.32 -17.54 -6.11
CA GLY A 223 6.91 -16.18 -6.47
C GLY A 223 6.18 -15.52 -5.31
N TYR A 224 5.77 -14.27 -5.50
CA TYR A 224 5.04 -13.51 -4.49
C TYR A 224 4.27 -12.35 -5.10
N CYS A 225 3.32 -11.78 -4.33
CA CYS A 225 2.73 -10.48 -4.59
C CYS A 225 3.10 -9.55 -3.44
N VAL A 226 3.71 -8.39 -3.76
CA VAL A 226 4.18 -7.42 -2.77
C VAL A 226 4.23 -6.01 -3.37
N GLY A 227 4.18 -4.99 -2.50
CA GLY A 227 4.44 -3.59 -2.86
C GLY A 227 5.93 -3.31 -3.08
N GLU A 228 6.23 -2.18 -3.73
CA GLU A 228 7.63 -1.74 -3.94
C GLU A 228 8.28 -1.25 -2.63
N PRO A 229 9.62 -1.41 -2.49
CA PRO A 229 10.62 -1.67 -3.55
C PRO A 229 10.97 -3.16 -3.74
N TRP A 230 10.22 -4.09 -3.17
CA TRP A 230 10.63 -5.49 -3.04
C TRP A 230 10.58 -6.27 -4.35
N ASN A 231 9.75 -5.85 -5.33
CA ASN A 231 9.81 -6.41 -6.68
C ASN A 231 11.07 -5.94 -7.40
N GLN A 232 11.36 -4.63 -7.36
CA GLN A 232 12.57 -4.09 -7.98
C GLN A 232 13.85 -4.60 -7.29
N GLN A 233 13.82 -4.88 -5.99
CA GLN A 233 14.95 -5.49 -5.31
C GLN A 233 15.26 -6.89 -5.84
N ALA A 234 14.24 -7.70 -6.16
CA ALA A 234 14.45 -9.01 -6.79
C ALA A 234 15.08 -8.88 -8.19
N VAL A 235 14.64 -7.89 -8.98
CA VAL A 235 15.24 -7.58 -10.28
C VAL A 235 16.70 -7.15 -10.12
N PHE A 236 16.97 -6.22 -9.22
CA PHE A 236 18.32 -5.70 -8.98
C PHE A 236 19.29 -6.80 -8.51
N LYS A 237 18.82 -7.72 -7.68
CA LYS A 237 19.59 -8.88 -7.24
C LYS A 237 19.71 -9.99 -8.31
N GLY A 238 18.97 -9.90 -9.41
CA GLY A 238 18.92 -10.92 -10.45
C GLY A 238 18.32 -12.25 -10.01
N ILE A 239 17.35 -12.23 -9.07
CA ILE A 239 16.71 -13.43 -8.50
C ILE A 239 15.25 -13.62 -8.91
N GLY A 240 14.61 -12.62 -9.51
CA GLY A 240 13.21 -12.70 -9.90
C GLY A 240 12.83 -11.70 -10.98
N VAL A 241 11.68 -11.97 -11.58
CA VAL A 241 11.10 -11.19 -12.68
C VAL A 241 9.66 -10.81 -12.32
N PRO A 242 9.31 -9.51 -12.25
CA PRO A 242 7.93 -9.07 -12.17
C PRO A 242 7.17 -9.43 -13.44
N VAL A 243 6.02 -10.11 -13.30
CA VAL A 243 5.25 -10.62 -14.43
C VAL A 243 3.98 -9.83 -14.69
N VAL A 244 3.39 -9.23 -13.65
CA VAL A 244 2.18 -8.41 -13.78
C VAL A 244 2.09 -7.44 -12.61
N THR A 245 1.55 -6.25 -12.87
CA THR A 245 1.25 -5.26 -11.84
C THR A 245 -0.23 -5.32 -11.47
N ASP A 246 -0.57 -4.86 -10.28
CA ASP A 246 -1.96 -4.74 -9.85
C ASP A 246 -2.75 -3.71 -10.68
N TYR A 247 -2.09 -2.68 -11.21
CA TYR A 247 -2.68 -1.75 -12.18
C TYR A 247 -3.21 -2.47 -13.43
N GLU A 248 -2.52 -3.52 -13.89
CA GLU A 248 -2.95 -4.35 -15.01
C GLU A 248 -4.09 -5.30 -14.64
N LEU A 249 -4.19 -5.69 -13.37
CA LEU A 249 -5.25 -6.57 -12.85
C LEU A 249 -6.51 -5.80 -12.47
N TRP A 250 -6.37 -4.78 -11.62
CA TRP A 250 -7.45 -3.93 -11.10
C TRP A 250 -7.00 -2.48 -11.04
N LYS A 251 -7.10 -1.81 -12.14
CA LYS A 251 -6.73 -0.40 -12.26
C LYS A 251 -7.36 0.45 -11.16
N ASN A 252 -6.52 1.25 -10.49
CA ASN A 252 -6.91 2.17 -9.43
C ASN A 252 -7.50 1.47 -8.18
N ASN A 253 -7.07 0.25 -7.89
CA ASN A 253 -7.47 -0.37 -6.63
C ASN A 253 -6.84 0.37 -5.43
N PRO A 254 -7.56 0.51 -4.30
CA PRO A 254 -7.01 1.10 -3.09
C PRO A 254 -5.98 0.14 -2.49
N GLU A 255 -4.81 0.66 -2.13
CA GLU A 255 -3.76 -0.21 -1.62
C GLU A 255 -3.36 0.15 -0.19
N LYS A 256 -2.88 1.38 0.05
CA LYS A 256 -2.52 1.82 1.39
C LYS A 256 -3.39 2.97 1.89
N VAL A 257 -3.62 2.93 3.19
CA VAL A 257 -4.40 3.92 3.92
C VAL A 257 -3.71 4.29 5.23
N VAL A 258 -4.00 5.45 5.77
CA VAL A 258 -3.77 5.72 7.19
C VAL A 258 -4.93 5.14 7.96
N GLY A 259 -4.65 4.24 8.90
CA GLY A 259 -5.65 3.65 9.80
C GLY A 259 -5.45 4.12 11.23
N ILE A 260 -6.53 4.55 11.85
CA ILE A 260 -6.63 4.92 13.27
C ILE A 260 -7.85 4.26 13.88
N THR A 261 -7.94 4.16 15.20
CA THR A 261 -9.18 3.71 15.82
C THR A 261 -10.26 4.80 15.74
N ALA A 262 -11.54 4.40 15.70
CA ALA A 262 -12.64 5.37 15.71
C ALA A 262 -12.64 6.16 17.02
N GLU A 263 -12.32 5.50 18.13
CA GLU A 263 -12.21 6.11 19.45
C GLU A 263 -11.19 7.25 19.47
N LEU A 264 -10.01 7.06 18.83
CA LEU A 264 -9.00 8.11 18.75
C LEU A 264 -9.53 9.32 17.96
N ALA A 265 -10.21 9.08 16.84
CA ALA A 265 -10.77 10.16 16.03
C ALA A 265 -11.90 10.92 16.73
N GLU A 266 -12.70 10.23 17.57
CA GLU A 266 -13.77 10.84 18.37
C GLU A 266 -13.21 11.64 19.54
N GLU A 267 -12.15 11.12 20.19
CA GLU A 267 -11.49 11.79 21.33
C GLU A 267 -10.64 12.98 20.89
N TYR A 268 -9.97 12.87 19.71
CA TYR A 268 -9.03 13.89 19.19
C TYR A 268 -9.39 14.36 17.77
N PRO A 269 -10.56 14.99 17.56
CA PRO A 269 -11.04 15.34 16.21
C PRO A 269 -10.21 16.43 15.53
N ASN A 270 -9.67 17.42 16.25
CA ASN A 270 -8.80 18.44 15.66
C ASN A 270 -7.43 17.87 15.33
N THR A 271 -6.88 17.01 16.20
CA THR A 271 -5.63 16.29 15.95
C THR A 271 -5.76 15.41 14.68
N THR A 272 -6.84 14.64 14.55
CA THR A 272 -7.13 13.83 13.35
C THR A 272 -7.21 14.70 12.08
N ARG A 273 -7.82 15.87 12.18
CA ARG A 273 -7.89 16.84 11.07
C ARG A 273 -6.52 17.40 10.71
N ALA A 274 -5.70 17.75 11.69
CA ALA A 274 -4.35 18.24 11.52
C ALA A 274 -3.45 17.20 10.82
N VAL A 275 -3.50 15.93 11.26
CA VAL A 275 -2.81 14.82 10.60
C VAL A 275 -3.24 14.70 9.15
N THR A 276 -4.54 14.71 8.88
CA THR A 276 -5.07 14.58 7.52
C THR A 276 -4.61 15.74 6.62
N LYS A 277 -4.56 16.98 7.14
CA LYS A 277 -4.04 18.13 6.40
C LYS A 277 -2.58 17.99 6.04
N ALA A 278 -1.74 17.54 6.98
CA ALA A 278 -0.32 17.30 6.74
C ALA A 278 -0.10 16.25 5.64
N LEU A 279 -0.86 15.15 5.67
CA LEU A 279 -0.80 14.08 4.67
C LEU A 279 -1.29 14.53 3.29
N ILE A 280 -2.35 15.34 3.21
CA ILE A 280 -2.80 15.92 1.93
C ILE A 280 -1.70 16.79 1.32
N ARG A 281 -1.01 17.60 2.13
CA ARG A 281 0.11 18.43 1.65
C ARG A 281 1.25 17.56 1.12
N ALA A 282 1.58 16.48 1.82
CA ALA A 282 2.61 15.54 1.40
C ALA A 282 2.24 14.85 0.07
N ALA A 283 0.99 14.42 -0.08
CA ALA A 283 0.51 13.82 -1.32
C ALA A 283 0.54 14.81 -2.49
N ILE A 284 0.12 16.07 -2.29
CA ILE A 284 0.23 17.14 -3.30
C ILE A 284 1.69 17.34 -3.70
N TRP A 285 2.60 17.43 -2.73
CA TRP A 285 4.03 17.60 -2.99
C TRP A 285 4.62 16.43 -3.81
N LEU A 286 4.20 15.18 -3.52
CA LEU A 286 4.65 13.98 -4.26
C LEU A 286 4.22 14.02 -5.73
N ASP A 287 3.01 14.52 -6.02
CA ASP A 287 2.40 14.47 -7.36
C ASP A 287 2.58 15.76 -8.17
N GLU A 288 2.95 16.87 -7.52
CA GLU A 288 3.01 18.18 -8.19
C GLU A 288 4.05 18.23 -9.30
N ASN A 289 3.81 19.11 -10.29
CA ASN A 289 4.70 19.35 -11.41
C ASN A 289 5.16 18.06 -12.13
N ASP A 290 4.24 17.13 -12.35
CA ASP A 290 4.50 15.85 -13.02
C ASP A 290 5.56 15.02 -12.27
N ASN A 291 5.43 14.93 -10.96
CA ASN A 291 6.32 14.22 -10.04
C ASN A 291 7.76 14.79 -10.00
N ALA A 292 7.91 16.10 -10.12
CA ALA A 292 9.22 16.75 -10.11
C ALA A 292 10.02 16.49 -8.84
N ASN A 293 9.33 16.25 -7.71
CA ASN A 293 9.95 15.97 -6.40
C ASN A 293 10.37 14.52 -6.19
N ARG A 294 10.18 13.65 -7.19
CA ARG A 294 10.56 12.22 -7.08
C ARG A 294 12.02 11.98 -6.65
N PRO A 295 13.04 12.71 -7.14
CA PRO A 295 14.41 12.50 -6.68
C PRO A 295 14.58 12.74 -5.18
N GLU A 296 13.98 13.80 -4.65
CA GLU A 296 14.00 14.11 -3.21
C GLU A 296 13.19 13.09 -2.40
N ALA A 297 12.04 12.66 -2.91
CA ALA A 297 11.25 11.59 -2.27
C ALA A 297 12.04 10.28 -2.15
N VAL A 298 12.88 9.94 -3.15
CA VAL A 298 13.78 8.78 -3.08
C VAL A 298 14.82 8.95 -1.98
N GLU A 299 15.39 10.16 -1.82
CA GLU A 299 16.34 10.45 -0.74
C GLU A 299 15.69 10.33 0.64
N ILE A 300 14.45 10.83 0.81
CA ILE A 300 13.68 10.71 2.05
C ILE A 300 13.42 9.25 2.43
N LEU A 301 13.19 8.38 1.45
CA LEU A 301 12.85 6.97 1.67
C LEU A 301 14.08 6.03 1.74
N SER A 302 15.28 6.52 1.54
CA SER A 302 16.53 5.73 1.53
C SER A 302 17.19 5.69 2.90
#